data_7ecae5450398fb75e07230dc520f8c34
#
_entry.id   7ecae5450398fb75e07230dc520f8c34
#
_cell.length_a   1.000
_cell.length_b   1.000
_cell.length_c   1.000
_cell.angle_alpha   90.00
_cell.angle_beta   90.00
_cell.angle_gamma   90.00
#
_symmetry.space_group_name_H-M   'P 1'
#
loop_
_entity.id
_entity.type
_entity.pdbx_description
1 polymer ?
#
loop_
_entity_poly.entity_id
_entity_poly.type
_entity_poly.pdbx_seq_one_letter_code
_entity_poly.pdbx_strand_id
1 'polypeptide(L)'
;MRITAVETIHLRRGITVNWGPIQWLWVRIHTDSGLVGLGETCPHPEAEKAVVLRSLAPVLLGRDPSQIDRLWADMLHAVAYCGWAGAEMRAVSAVDIALWDLAGKVANQPVYQLLGGASRESIRTYNTCYDHIDFLTEPVRLAEELAKSGIHAMKIWPFDPVAKETGGQYITADQMRRGIEPLRLIRQAFGDSMDVAMEFHAYWNLPCAIHIAQAVEPYAPMWLEEMLPHDNLAAYRQLAETTRLPLCLSERLMTRFGFRELMQNQAARIIMPDICWCGGISEAKKIATMAETHYLPVAPHNCGGPLLHVASLHLAANVTNLYILESVRRHYLDEYRGIVTETCPPVDGEFGLPPGPGLGVELCPEVMKREDVQIDRA
;
A
#
# COMPACT_ATOMS: atom_id res chain seq x y z
N MET A 1 28.23 -8.65 -11.70
CA MET A 1 27.74 -7.31 -11.34
C MET A 1 27.86 -7.13 -9.84
N ARG A 2 28.28 -5.94 -9.39
CA ARG A 2 28.47 -5.65 -7.95
C ARG A 2 27.80 -4.33 -7.62
N ILE A 3 27.20 -4.26 -6.42
CA ILE A 3 26.67 -2.99 -5.90
C ILE A 3 27.85 -2.08 -5.53
N THR A 4 27.87 -0.87 -6.10
CA THR A 4 28.96 0.11 -5.90
C THR A 4 28.57 1.27 -4.99
N ALA A 5 27.26 1.59 -4.89
CA ALA A 5 26.75 2.57 -3.95
C ALA A 5 25.25 2.36 -3.66
N VAL A 6 24.83 2.84 -2.50
CA VAL A 6 23.43 2.97 -2.09
C VAL A 6 23.14 4.45 -1.90
N GLU A 7 22.18 4.98 -2.64
CA GLU A 7 21.81 6.39 -2.61
C GLU A 7 20.37 6.54 -2.14
N THR A 8 20.11 7.53 -1.31
CA THR A 8 18.76 7.92 -0.90
C THR A 8 18.43 9.31 -1.42
N ILE A 9 17.21 9.47 -1.91
CA ILE A 9 16.66 10.70 -2.46
C ILE A 9 15.38 10.99 -1.67
N HIS A 10 15.43 11.99 -0.79
CA HIS A 10 14.34 12.35 0.10
C HIS A 10 13.63 13.61 -0.40
N LEU A 11 12.38 13.48 -0.83
CA LEU A 11 11.51 14.61 -1.15
C LEU A 11 10.81 15.08 0.12
N ARG A 12 11.27 16.20 0.69
CA ARG A 12 10.82 16.73 1.99
C ARG A 12 9.46 17.44 1.94
N ARG A 13 9.11 18.04 0.81
CA ARG A 13 7.79 18.62 0.56
C ARG A 13 6.98 17.68 -0.29
N GLY A 14 6.46 16.63 0.34
CA GLY A 14 5.52 15.70 -0.29
C GLY A 14 4.09 16.25 -0.36
N ILE A 15 3.16 15.39 -0.62
CA ILE A 15 1.73 15.72 -0.62
C ILE A 15 1.22 15.94 0.80
N THR A 16 0.29 16.89 0.97
CA THR A 16 -0.36 17.10 2.27
C THR A 16 -1.73 16.45 2.27
N VAL A 17 -1.91 15.49 3.15
CA VAL A 17 -3.17 14.80 3.41
C VAL A 17 -3.77 15.23 4.76
N ASN A 18 -4.99 14.78 5.07
CA ASN A 18 -5.70 15.18 6.29
C ASN A 18 -4.97 14.83 7.61
N TRP A 19 -4.03 13.89 7.57
CA TRP A 19 -3.21 13.48 8.73
C TRP A 19 -1.78 14.02 8.72
N GLY A 20 -1.44 14.89 7.76
CA GLY A 20 -0.14 15.54 7.65
C GLY A 20 0.55 15.34 6.30
N PRO A 21 1.77 15.84 6.15
CA PRO A 21 2.52 15.68 4.90
C PRO A 21 3.00 14.23 4.74
N ILE A 22 2.76 13.64 3.58
CA ILE A 22 3.42 12.42 3.12
C ILE A 22 4.69 12.83 2.41
N GLN A 23 5.83 12.32 2.86
CA GLN A 23 7.12 12.50 2.23
C GLN A 23 7.55 11.19 1.56
N TRP A 24 8.30 11.27 0.47
CA TRP A 24 8.78 10.10 -0.23
C TRP A 24 10.29 9.98 -0.10
N LEU A 25 10.75 8.76 0.15
CA LEU A 25 12.15 8.39 0.10
C LEU A 25 12.34 7.37 -1.04
N TRP A 26 13.11 7.76 -2.02
CA TRP A 26 13.56 6.84 -3.05
C TRP A 26 14.96 6.32 -2.73
N VAL A 27 15.18 5.06 -3.06
CA VAL A 27 16.47 4.38 -2.90
C VAL A 27 16.97 4.00 -4.28
N ARG A 28 18.25 4.33 -4.58
CA ARG A 28 18.95 3.88 -5.78
C ARG A 28 20.06 2.92 -5.40
N ILE A 29 20.09 1.78 -6.07
CA ILE A 29 21.15 0.78 -5.97
C ILE A 29 22.00 0.90 -7.24
N HIS A 30 23.21 1.46 -7.11
CA HIS A 30 24.15 1.61 -8.22
C HIS A 30 25.01 0.37 -8.36
N THR A 31 25.42 0.03 -9.60
CA THR A 31 26.25 -1.12 -9.91
C THR A 31 27.47 -0.75 -10.76
N ASP A 32 28.45 -1.64 -10.77
CA ASP A 32 29.65 -1.53 -11.62
C ASP A 32 29.35 -1.69 -13.14
N SER A 33 28.17 -2.16 -13.50
CA SER A 33 27.69 -2.21 -14.89
C SER A 33 27.06 -0.90 -15.38
N GLY A 34 26.88 0.08 -14.49
CA GLY A 34 26.17 1.34 -14.78
C GLY A 34 24.64 1.25 -14.65
N LEU A 35 24.07 0.06 -14.49
CA LEU A 35 22.63 -0.08 -14.21
C LEU A 35 22.33 0.37 -12.78
N VAL A 36 21.15 0.97 -12.62
CA VAL A 36 20.66 1.50 -11.33
C VAL A 36 19.26 0.98 -11.08
N GLY A 37 19.05 0.35 -9.93
CA GLY A 37 17.73 -0.04 -9.45
C GLY A 37 17.10 1.06 -8.61
N LEU A 38 15.79 1.21 -8.67
CA LEU A 38 15.01 2.25 -8.03
C LEU A 38 13.90 1.66 -7.15
N GLY A 39 13.80 2.10 -5.89
CA GLY A 39 12.76 1.68 -4.94
C GLY A 39 12.27 2.85 -4.09
N GLU A 40 11.26 2.60 -3.26
CA GLU A 40 10.56 3.65 -2.52
C GLU A 40 10.10 3.20 -1.15
N THR A 41 10.02 4.17 -0.21
CA THR A 41 9.21 4.08 1.01
C THR A 41 8.64 5.45 1.42
N CYS A 42 7.66 5.43 2.30
CA CYS A 42 6.94 6.58 2.87
C CYS A 42 6.29 6.16 4.22
N PRO A 43 5.60 7.06 5.00
CA PRO A 43 5.28 8.47 4.75
C PRO A 43 6.25 9.46 5.43
N HIS A 44 7.03 9.06 6.45
CA HIS A 44 7.93 9.90 7.25
C HIS A 44 9.33 9.30 7.30
N PRO A 45 10.10 9.39 6.21
CA PRO A 45 11.22 8.51 5.94
C PRO A 45 12.57 8.90 6.57
N GLU A 46 12.61 9.78 7.55
CA GLU A 46 13.88 10.18 8.18
C GLU A 46 14.58 9.02 8.89
N ALA A 47 13.82 8.18 9.56
CA ALA A 47 14.36 6.99 10.22
C ALA A 47 14.78 5.93 9.18
N GLU A 48 13.94 5.68 8.18
CA GLU A 48 14.19 4.76 7.08
C GLU A 48 15.47 5.13 6.30
N LYS A 49 15.67 6.43 6.04
CA LYS A 49 16.91 6.94 5.43
C LYS A 49 18.15 6.56 6.25
N ALA A 50 18.10 6.76 7.57
CA ALA A 50 19.19 6.40 8.45
C ALA A 50 19.46 4.87 8.45
N VAL A 51 18.41 4.05 8.44
CA VAL A 51 18.50 2.60 8.36
C VAL A 51 19.15 2.18 7.04
N VAL A 52 18.67 2.71 5.90
CA VAL A 52 19.24 2.39 4.56
C VAL A 52 20.74 2.68 4.53
N LEU A 53 21.16 3.88 4.95
CA LEU A 53 22.55 4.30 4.79
C LEU A 53 23.49 3.70 5.83
N ARG A 54 23.04 3.48 7.07
CA ARG A 54 23.90 3.07 8.18
C ARG A 54 23.85 1.57 8.47
N SER A 55 22.69 0.94 8.24
CA SER A 55 22.50 -0.48 8.58
C SER A 55 22.51 -1.37 7.35
N LEU A 56 21.82 -0.97 6.26
CA LEU A 56 21.67 -1.80 5.06
C LEU A 56 22.80 -1.62 4.06
N ALA A 57 23.27 -0.39 3.80
CA ALA A 57 24.34 -0.15 2.82
C ALA A 57 25.62 -0.96 3.11
N PRO A 58 26.11 -1.08 4.37
CA PRO A 58 27.29 -1.92 4.65
C PRO A 58 27.10 -3.40 4.31
N VAL A 59 25.85 -3.90 4.36
CA VAL A 59 25.53 -5.30 4.01
C VAL A 59 25.44 -5.50 2.49
N LEU A 60 25.13 -4.43 1.74
CA LEU A 60 24.86 -4.48 0.30
C LEU A 60 26.12 -4.20 -0.54
N LEU A 61 26.97 -3.29 -0.10
CA LEU A 61 28.15 -2.85 -0.87
C LEU A 61 29.08 -4.04 -1.22
N GLY A 62 29.48 -4.10 -2.50
CA GLY A 62 30.31 -5.16 -3.04
C GLY A 62 29.58 -6.49 -3.32
N ARG A 63 28.30 -6.60 -2.95
CA ARG A 63 27.50 -7.82 -3.14
C ARG A 63 26.94 -7.92 -4.56
N ASP A 64 26.55 -9.12 -4.92
CA ASP A 64 25.85 -9.39 -6.18
C ASP A 64 24.34 -9.12 -6.01
N PRO A 65 23.78 -8.11 -6.71
CA PRO A 65 22.37 -7.74 -6.55
C PRO A 65 21.38 -8.79 -7.11
N SER A 66 21.83 -9.78 -7.87
CA SER A 66 20.97 -10.85 -8.37
C SER A 66 20.51 -11.82 -7.27
N GLN A 67 21.17 -11.82 -6.11
CA GLN A 67 20.86 -12.69 -4.97
C GLN A 67 19.82 -12.06 -4.05
N ILE A 68 18.64 -11.70 -4.57
CA ILE A 68 17.62 -10.89 -3.88
C ILE A 68 17.20 -11.54 -2.55
N ASP A 69 16.78 -12.80 -2.54
CA ASP A 69 16.34 -13.49 -1.30
C ASP A 69 17.44 -13.55 -0.24
N ARG A 70 18.70 -13.73 -0.65
CA ARG A 70 19.83 -13.75 0.27
C ARG A 70 20.09 -12.35 0.84
N LEU A 71 20.10 -11.33 -0.01
CA LEU A 71 20.28 -9.93 0.44
C LEU A 71 19.15 -9.51 1.36
N TRP A 72 17.91 -9.92 1.07
CA TRP A 72 16.77 -9.69 1.94
C TRP A 72 16.98 -10.30 3.33
N ALA A 73 17.42 -11.55 3.38
CA ALA A 73 17.70 -12.23 4.66
C ALA A 73 18.86 -11.57 5.42
N ASP A 74 19.94 -11.19 4.72
CA ASP A 74 21.10 -10.50 5.31
C ASP A 74 20.68 -9.09 5.85
N MET A 75 19.82 -8.35 5.12
CA MET A 75 19.26 -7.07 5.59
C MET A 75 18.38 -7.24 6.82
N LEU A 76 17.48 -8.23 6.82
CA LEU A 76 16.66 -8.53 7.99
C LEU A 76 17.53 -8.85 9.21
N HIS A 77 18.58 -9.67 9.03
CA HIS A 77 19.52 -10.01 10.10
C HIS A 77 20.24 -8.77 10.66
N ALA A 78 20.63 -7.85 9.78
CA ALA A 78 21.33 -6.62 10.18
C ALA A 78 20.47 -5.71 11.08
N VAL A 79 19.15 -5.73 10.93
CA VAL A 79 18.22 -4.88 11.70
C VAL A 79 17.50 -5.63 12.83
N ALA A 80 17.50 -6.96 12.82
CA ALA A 80 16.67 -7.79 13.72
C ALA A 80 16.93 -7.55 15.21
N TYR A 81 18.15 -7.17 15.59
CA TYR A 81 18.50 -6.88 16.98
C TYR A 81 17.93 -5.55 17.47
N CYS A 82 17.79 -4.55 16.57
CA CYS A 82 17.26 -3.23 16.90
C CYS A 82 15.74 -3.16 16.75
N GLY A 83 15.20 -3.96 15.83
CA GLY A 83 13.79 -4.02 15.47
C GLY A 83 13.62 -4.50 14.03
N TRP A 84 12.66 -5.35 13.77
CA TRP A 84 12.38 -5.91 12.44
C TRP A 84 11.06 -5.36 11.84
N ALA A 85 10.42 -4.44 12.52
CA ALA A 85 9.17 -3.78 12.11
C ALA A 85 9.39 -2.26 12.05
N GLY A 86 8.40 -1.51 11.58
CA GLY A 86 8.50 -0.05 11.48
C GLY A 86 9.52 0.40 10.44
N ALA A 87 10.35 1.36 10.80
CA ALA A 87 11.31 2.00 9.90
C ALA A 87 12.31 1.01 9.31
N GLU A 88 12.73 0.01 10.08
CA GLU A 88 13.67 -1.03 9.64
C GLU A 88 13.09 -1.83 8.46
N MET A 89 11.86 -2.31 8.59
CA MET A 89 11.23 -3.09 7.53
C MET A 89 10.86 -2.24 6.31
N ARG A 90 10.44 -0.99 6.52
CA ARG A 90 10.20 -0.04 5.44
C ARG A 90 11.47 0.26 4.65
N ALA A 91 12.62 0.40 5.32
CA ALA A 91 13.91 0.53 4.66
C ALA A 91 14.29 -0.72 3.86
N VAL A 92 14.09 -1.92 4.42
CA VAL A 92 14.28 -3.19 3.70
C VAL A 92 13.37 -3.26 2.47
N SER A 93 12.11 -2.85 2.60
CA SER A 93 11.14 -2.82 1.49
C SER A 93 11.63 -1.96 0.33
N ALA A 94 12.11 -0.75 0.62
CA ALA A 94 12.62 0.17 -0.41
C ALA A 94 13.82 -0.42 -1.17
N VAL A 95 14.73 -1.07 -0.45
CA VAL A 95 15.89 -1.74 -1.07
C VAL A 95 15.45 -2.96 -1.87
N ASP A 96 14.52 -3.77 -1.38
CA ASP A 96 13.99 -4.94 -2.09
C ASP A 96 13.35 -4.55 -3.43
N ILE A 97 12.51 -3.50 -3.42
CA ILE A 97 11.91 -2.96 -4.65
C ILE A 97 12.99 -2.54 -5.64
N ALA A 98 14.06 -1.85 -5.17
CA ALA A 98 15.18 -1.44 -6.02
C ALA A 98 15.96 -2.63 -6.60
N LEU A 99 16.11 -3.71 -5.85
CA LEU A 99 16.77 -4.93 -6.33
C LEU A 99 15.92 -5.64 -7.39
N TRP A 100 14.60 -5.68 -7.24
CA TRP A 100 13.69 -6.23 -8.27
C TRP A 100 13.66 -5.37 -9.53
N ASP A 101 13.66 -4.04 -9.41
CA ASP A 101 13.79 -3.13 -10.55
C ASP A 101 15.08 -3.39 -11.31
N LEU A 102 16.20 -3.48 -10.60
CA LEU A 102 17.50 -3.79 -11.19
C LEU A 102 17.50 -5.16 -11.87
N ALA A 103 16.94 -6.19 -11.26
CA ALA A 103 16.85 -7.52 -11.86
C ALA A 103 16.04 -7.50 -13.17
N GLY A 104 14.94 -6.77 -13.21
CA GLY A 104 14.14 -6.58 -14.43
C GLY A 104 14.92 -5.84 -15.52
N LYS A 105 15.69 -4.79 -15.17
CA LYS A 105 16.55 -4.05 -16.10
C LYS A 105 17.66 -4.95 -16.67
N VAL A 106 18.28 -5.78 -15.83
CA VAL A 106 19.30 -6.76 -16.26
C VAL A 106 18.72 -7.78 -17.23
N ALA A 107 17.54 -8.31 -16.91
CA ALA A 107 16.86 -9.30 -17.73
C ALA A 107 16.16 -8.70 -18.96
N ASN A 108 16.07 -7.38 -19.05
CA ASN A 108 15.27 -6.65 -20.05
C ASN A 108 13.79 -7.12 -20.05
N GLN A 109 13.24 -7.32 -18.84
CA GLN A 109 11.88 -7.81 -18.62
C GLN A 109 11.18 -6.98 -17.52
N PRO A 110 9.87 -6.78 -17.59
CA PRO A 110 9.12 -6.21 -16.46
C PRO A 110 9.15 -7.15 -15.25
N VAL A 111 9.08 -6.57 -14.04
CA VAL A 111 9.18 -7.34 -12.78
C VAL A 111 8.16 -8.46 -12.70
N TYR A 112 6.90 -8.25 -13.14
CA TYR A 112 5.89 -9.32 -13.09
C TYR A 112 6.28 -10.55 -13.91
N GLN A 113 7.07 -10.42 -14.99
CA GLN A 113 7.57 -11.55 -15.75
C GLN A 113 8.57 -12.38 -14.94
N LEU A 114 9.45 -11.72 -14.17
CA LEU A 114 10.39 -12.40 -13.30
C LEU A 114 9.71 -13.08 -12.12
N LEU A 115 8.55 -12.58 -11.70
CA LEU A 115 7.73 -13.18 -10.64
C LEU A 115 6.96 -14.44 -11.11
N GLY A 116 7.00 -14.76 -12.41
CA GLY A 116 6.36 -15.94 -13.00
C GLY A 116 5.33 -15.63 -14.10
N GLY A 117 5.29 -14.39 -14.58
CA GLY A 117 4.39 -13.93 -15.65
C GLY A 117 3.09 -13.33 -15.15
N ALA A 118 2.29 -12.81 -16.07
CA ALA A 118 0.99 -12.24 -15.78
C ALA A 118 -0.07 -13.34 -15.63
N SER A 119 -0.91 -13.24 -14.61
CA SER A 119 -2.08 -14.08 -14.39
C SER A 119 -3.38 -13.46 -14.92
N ARG A 120 -3.31 -12.23 -15.42
CA ARG A 120 -4.42 -11.43 -15.99
C ARG A 120 -3.93 -10.44 -17.02
N GLU A 121 -4.85 -9.91 -17.84
CA GLU A 121 -4.56 -8.93 -18.88
C GLU A 121 -4.78 -7.48 -18.41
N SER A 122 -5.64 -7.28 -17.40
CA SER A 122 -5.93 -6.01 -16.78
C SER A 122 -6.12 -6.17 -15.26
N ILE A 123 -6.06 -5.06 -14.52
CA ILE A 123 -6.13 -5.02 -13.06
C ILE A 123 -7.27 -4.13 -12.63
N ARG A 124 -8.35 -4.73 -12.09
CA ARG A 124 -9.47 -4.00 -11.50
C ARG A 124 -9.00 -3.16 -10.32
N THR A 125 -9.51 -1.93 -10.19
CA THR A 125 -9.13 -1.01 -9.11
C THR A 125 -10.32 -0.41 -8.36
N TYR A 126 -10.05 0.01 -7.13
CA TYR A 126 -10.90 0.92 -6.38
C TYR A 126 -10.15 2.22 -6.07
N ASN A 127 -10.90 3.31 -5.84
CA ASN A 127 -10.33 4.60 -5.47
C ASN A 127 -10.42 4.84 -3.97
N THR A 128 -9.29 5.06 -3.32
CA THR A 128 -9.23 5.65 -1.98
C THR A 128 -9.52 7.14 -2.11
N CYS A 129 -10.57 7.61 -1.43
CA CYS A 129 -11.21 8.90 -1.69
C CYS A 129 -10.47 10.09 -1.03
N TYR A 130 -9.16 10.18 -1.25
CA TYR A 130 -8.39 11.39 -1.09
C TYR A 130 -8.48 12.19 -2.38
N ASP A 131 -9.44 13.13 -2.45
CA ASP A 131 -9.77 13.86 -3.66
C ASP A 131 -10.09 15.34 -3.36
N HIS A 132 -10.35 16.13 -4.39
CA HIS A 132 -10.84 17.51 -4.26
C HIS A 132 -12.33 17.58 -3.88
N ILE A 133 -13.05 16.48 -4.05
CA ILE A 133 -14.45 16.33 -3.64
C ILE A 133 -14.45 15.59 -2.30
N ASP A 134 -15.01 16.22 -1.27
CA ASP A 134 -15.08 15.64 0.06
C ASP A 134 -16.22 14.62 0.16
N PHE A 135 -15.89 13.35 0.40
CA PHE A 135 -16.87 12.27 0.58
C PHE A 135 -17.76 12.43 1.81
N LEU A 136 -17.40 13.29 2.79
CA LEU A 136 -18.26 13.55 3.95
C LEU A 136 -19.44 14.46 3.58
N THR A 137 -19.22 15.42 2.70
CA THR A 137 -20.21 16.44 2.33
C THR A 137 -20.83 16.21 0.95
N GLU A 138 -20.09 15.61 0.01
CA GLU A 138 -20.52 15.37 -1.36
C GLU A 138 -20.29 13.91 -1.82
N PRO A 139 -20.70 12.87 -1.03
CA PRO A 139 -20.38 11.47 -1.34
C PRO A 139 -20.92 10.99 -2.68
N VAL A 140 -22.12 11.41 -3.04
CA VAL A 140 -22.78 11.04 -4.30
C VAL A 140 -22.06 11.65 -5.49
N ARG A 141 -21.70 12.94 -5.42
CA ARG A 141 -20.96 13.63 -6.48
C ARG A 141 -19.59 12.98 -6.72
N LEU A 142 -18.89 12.59 -5.65
CA LEU A 142 -17.61 11.88 -5.78
C LEU A 142 -17.80 10.53 -6.47
N ALA A 143 -18.80 9.75 -6.07
CA ALA A 143 -19.13 8.48 -6.70
C ALA A 143 -19.49 8.64 -8.20
N GLU A 144 -20.23 9.71 -8.57
CA GLU A 144 -20.53 10.04 -9.97
C GLU A 144 -19.26 10.33 -10.78
N GLU A 145 -18.31 11.10 -10.22
CA GLU A 145 -17.06 11.41 -10.91
C GLU A 145 -16.16 10.17 -11.09
N LEU A 146 -16.17 9.26 -10.12
CA LEU A 146 -15.45 7.97 -10.24
C LEU A 146 -16.10 7.10 -11.32
N ALA A 147 -17.43 6.97 -11.30
CA ALA A 147 -18.16 6.16 -12.28
C ALA A 147 -17.97 6.66 -13.73
N LYS A 148 -17.89 7.99 -13.94
CA LYS A 148 -17.54 8.58 -15.26
C LYS A 148 -16.17 8.16 -15.77
N SER A 149 -15.25 7.81 -14.85
CA SER A 149 -13.91 7.31 -15.19
C SER A 149 -13.85 5.78 -15.26
N GLY A 150 -15.00 5.10 -15.22
CA GLY A 150 -15.09 3.64 -15.19
C GLY A 150 -14.78 3.01 -13.83
N ILE A 151 -14.51 3.80 -12.79
CA ILE A 151 -14.19 3.30 -11.44
C ILE A 151 -15.49 3.08 -10.67
N HIS A 152 -15.84 1.82 -10.43
CA HIS A 152 -17.06 1.40 -9.74
C HIS A 152 -16.82 0.84 -8.34
N ALA A 153 -15.69 1.17 -7.73
CA ALA A 153 -15.37 0.83 -6.34
C ALA A 153 -14.63 1.99 -5.67
N MET A 154 -14.98 2.30 -4.42
CA MET A 154 -14.38 3.39 -3.67
C MET A 154 -14.20 3.04 -2.20
N LYS A 155 -13.22 3.69 -1.53
CA LYS A 155 -12.96 3.57 -0.09
C LYS A 155 -13.11 4.92 0.59
N ILE A 156 -13.91 4.97 1.67
CA ILE A 156 -14.19 6.15 2.48
C ILE A 156 -13.98 5.85 3.97
N TRP A 157 -13.71 6.89 4.78
CA TRP A 157 -13.47 6.77 6.22
C TRP A 157 -14.33 7.75 7.05
N PRO A 158 -15.67 7.65 6.97
CA PRO A 158 -16.57 8.65 7.55
C PRO A 158 -16.65 8.60 9.08
N PHE A 159 -16.10 7.57 9.72
CA PHE A 159 -16.06 7.43 11.17
C PHE A 159 -14.82 8.07 11.82
N ASP A 160 -13.80 8.47 11.05
CA ASP A 160 -12.57 9.09 11.58
C ASP A 160 -12.82 10.37 12.37
N PRO A 161 -13.65 11.33 11.91
CA PRO A 161 -13.98 12.52 12.72
C PRO A 161 -14.59 12.15 14.07
N VAL A 162 -15.46 11.15 14.08
CA VAL A 162 -16.10 10.67 15.31
C VAL A 162 -15.08 9.98 16.22
N ALA A 163 -14.19 9.16 15.67
CA ALA A 163 -13.14 8.51 16.45
C ALA A 163 -12.21 9.56 17.10
N LYS A 164 -11.87 10.63 16.38
CA LYS A 164 -11.07 11.73 16.93
C LYS A 164 -11.80 12.50 18.06
N GLU A 165 -13.12 12.68 17.94
CA GLU A 165 -13.93 13.31 19.00
C GLU A 165 -13.98 12.47 20.29
N THR A 166 -13.99 11.15 20.19
CA THR A 166 -14.26 10.21 21.30
C THR A 166 -13.03 9.42 21.75
N GLY A 167 -11.91 9.58 21.04
CA GLY A 167 -10.73 8.72 21.23
C GLY A 167 -11.01 7.25 20.89
N GLY A 168 -12.05 6.95 20.10
CA GLY A 168 -12.46 5.59 19.73
C GLY A 168 -13.05 4.76 20.89
N GLN A 169 -13.35 5.40 22.05
CA GLN A 169 -13.75 4.68 23.26
C GLN A 169 -15.26 4.50 23.41
N TYR A 170 -16.05 5.35 22.78
CA TYR A 170 -17.51 5.26 22.74
C TYR A 170 -18.04 5.90 21.46
N ILE A 171 -19.29 5.57 21.11
CA ILE A 171 -20.01 6.18 20.01
C ILE A 171 -21.47 6.38 20.41
N THR A 172 -21.98 7.61 20.27
CA THR A 172 -23.39 7.94 20.51
C THR A 172 -24.26 7.59 19.30
N ALA A 173 -25.58 7.50 19.49
CA ALA A 173 -26.51 7.27 18.39
C ALA A 173 -26.46 8.35 17.30
N ASP A 174 -26.19 9.61 17.67
CA ASP A 174 -26.02 10.71 16.72
C ASP A 174 -24.72 10.57 15.92
N GLN A 175 -23.62 10.27 16.57
CA GLN A 175 -22.33 10.02 15.94
C GLN A 175 -22.38 8.81 14.99
N MET A 176 -23.10 7.75 15.40
CA MET A 176 -23.35 6.59 14.52
C MET A 176 -24.08 6.99 13.23
N ARG A 177 -25.17 7.79 13.34
CA ARG A 177 -25.90 8.28 12.16
C ARG A 177 -24.98 9.11 11.23
N ARG A 178 -24.16 10.01 11.80
CA ARG A 178 -23.22 10.83 11.03
C ARG A 178 -22.20 9.98 10.28
N GLY A 179 -21.64 8.96 10.92
CA GLY A 179 -20.66 8.07 10.29
C GLY A 179 -21.25 7.18 9.20
N ILE A 180 -22.54 6.79 9.32
CA ILE A 180 -23.21 5.96 8.30
C ILE A 180 -23.66 6.79 7.09
N GLU A 181 -23.95 8.08 7.27
CA GLU A 181 -24.65 8.90 6.29
C GLU A 181 -24.01 8.91 4.89
N PRO A 182 -22.68 9.06 4.71
CA PRO A 182 -22.07 9.01 3.39
C PRO A 182 -22.34 7.68 2.66
N LEU A 183 -22.17 6.55 3.36
CA LEU A 183 -22.44 5.23 2.80
C LEU A 183 -23.92 5.08 2.41
N ARG A 184 -24.84 5.52 3.29
CA ARG A 184 -26.28 5.48 3.03
C ARG A 184 -26.67 6.26 1.76
N LEU A 185 -26.12 7.46 1.60
CA LEU A 185 -26.37 8.31 0.43
C LEU A 185 -25.86 7.68 -0.86
N ILE A 186 -24.65 7.10 -0.86
CA ILE A 186 -24.08 6.38 -2.01
C ILE A 186 -24.99 5.20 -2.36
N ARG A 187 -25.38 4.38 -1.38
CA ARG A 187 -26.30 3.24 -1.60
C ARG A 187 -27.64 3.66 -2.15
N GLN A 188 -28.19 4.77 -1.68
CA GLN A 188 -29.44 5.31 -2.19
C GLN A 188 -29.34 5.75 -3.66
N ALA A 189 -28.22 6.33 -4.07
CA ALA A 189 -28.01 6.84 -5.43
C ALA A 189 -27.58 5.76 -6.42
N PHE A 190 -26.74 4.84 -6.02
CA PHE A 190 -26.06 3.86 -6.90
C PHE A 190 -26.52 2.41 -6.71
N GLY A 191 -27.20 2.09 -5.58
CA GLY A 191 -27.49 0.69 -5.26
C GLY A 191 -26.22 -0.16 -5.21
N ASP A 192 -26.21 -1.26 -5.97
CA ASP A 192 -25.08 -2.19 -6.07
C ASP A 192 -24.11 -1.85 -7.22
N SER A 193 -24.30 -0.74 -7.94
CA SER A 193 -23.43 -0.35 -9.06
C SER A 193 -22.15 0.38 -8.61
N MET A 194 -22.03 0.70 -7.32
CA MET A 194 -20.82 1.25 -6.70
C MET A 194 -20.45 0.43 -5.47
N ASP A 195 -19.35 -0.29 -5.52
CA ASP A 195 -18.79 -0.96 -4.35
C ASP A 195 -18.19 0.08 -3.38
N VAL A 196 -18.47 -0.04 -2.09
CA VAL A 196 -17.97 0.91 -1.08
C VAL A 196 -17.25 0.17 0.03
N ALA A 197 -15.94 0.36 0.14
CA ALA A 197 -15.15 -0.07 1.28
C ALA A 197 -15.16 1.00 2.37
N MET A 198 -15.12 0.57 3.63
CA MET A 198 -15.05 1.47 4.78
C MET A 198 -13.76 1.26 5.55
N GLU A 199 -12.98 2.33 5.67
CA GLU A 199 -11.75 2.40 6.45
C GLU A 199 -12.01 3.00 7.83
N PHE A 200 -11.28 2.52 8.86
CA PHE A 200 -11.39 2.98 10.25
C PHE A 200 -10.05 3.34 10.89
N HIS A 201 -8.94 3.21 10.18
CA HIS A 201 -7.58 3.57 10.59
C HIS A 201 -7.16 3.07 11.99
N ALA A 202 -7.71 1.94 12.42
CA ALA A 202 -7.41 1.32 13.72
C ALA A 202 -7.73 2.18 14.96
N TYR A 203 -8.74 3.06 14.87
CA TYR A 203 -9.06 3.99 15.96
C TYR A 203 -9.97 3.42 17.03
N TRP A 204 -10.69 2.34 16.78
CA TRP A 204 -11.79 1.91 17.65
C TRP A 204 -11.38 0.83 18.64
N ASN A 205 -12.03 0.81 19.80
CA ASN A 205 -12.04 -0.35 20.68
C ASN A 205 -13.00 -1.43 20.18
N LEU A 206 -12.86 -2.66 20.69
CA LEU A 206 -13.65 -3.80 20.22
C LEU A 206 -15.18 -3.62 20.39
N PRO A 207 -15.72 -3.14 21.54
CA PRO A 207 -17.16 -2.91 21.66
C PRO A 207 -17.72 -1.92 20.64
N CYS A 208 -17.01 -0.81 20.39
CA CYS A 208 -17.41 0.16 19.38
C CYS A 208 -17.33 -0.42 17.97
N ALA A 209 -16.24 -1.14 17.63
CA ALA A 209 -16.07 -1.78 16.33
C ALA A 209 -17.21 -2.78 16.03
N ILE A 210 -17.60 -3.61 17.01
CA ILE A 210 -18.74 -4.53 16.88
C ILE A 210 -20.04 -3.75 16.63
N HIS A 211 -20.30 -2.69 17.40
CA HIS A 211 -21.50 -1.88 17.26
C HIS A 211 -21.55 -1.19 15.88
N ILE A 212 -20.43 -0.64 15.41
CA ILE A 212 -20.33 -0.02 14.08
C ILE A 212 -20.53 -1.07 12.98
N ALA A 213 -19.85 -2.22 13.05
CA ALA A 213 -19.98 -3.29 12.06
C ALA A 213 -21.43 -3.74 11.88
N GLN A 214 -22.16 -3.94 13.00
CA GLN A 214 -23.58 -4.28 12.97
C GLN A 214 -24.45 -3.17 12.38
N ALA A 215 -24.14 -1.91 12.69
CA ALA A 215 -24.91 -0.76 12.22
C ALA A 215 -24.74 -0.49 10.70
N VAL A 216 -23.59 -0.80 10.12
CA VAL A 216 -23.33 -0.63 8.68
C VAL A 216 -23.70 -1.86 7.84
N GLU A 217 -23.92 -3.03 8.47
CA GLU A 217 -24.23 -4.29 7.76
C GLU A 217 -25.43 -4.16 6.79
N PRO A 218 -26.53 -3.45 7.10
CA PRO A 218 -27.66 -3.27 6.17
C PRO A 218 -27.30 -2.55 4.86
N TYR A 219 -26.18 -1.83 4.83
CA TYR A 219 -25.71 -1.10 3.67
C TYR A 219 -24.67 -1.88 2.84
N ALA A 220 -24.36 -3.12 3.25
CA ALA A 220 -23.48 -4.04 2.56
C ALA A 220 -22.17 -3.40 2.02
N PRO A 221 -21.34 -2.79 2.88
CA PRO A 221 -20.03 -2.33 2.44
C PRO A 221 -19.19 -3.50 1.92
N MET A 222 -18.31 -3.22 0.95
CA MET A 222 -17.45 -4.23 0.30
C MET A 222 -16.54 -4.92 1.32
N TRP A 223 -15.99 -4.15 2.28
CA TRP A 223 -15.31 -4.63 3.49
C TRP A 223 -15.24 -3.55 4.57
N LEU A 224 -14.84 -3.97 5.77
CA LEU A 224 -14.45 -3.10 6.88
C LEU A 224 -12.93 -3.24 7.07
N GLU A 225 -12.21 -2.13 6.93
CA GLU A 225 -10.75 -2.08 6.95
C GLU A 225 -10.25 -1.50 8.28
N GLU A 226 -9.21 -2.14 8.87
CA GLU A 226 -8.48 -1.62 10.03
C GLU A 226 -9.37 -1.06 11.16
N MET A 227 -10.41 -1.81 11.59
CA MET A 227 -11.32 -1.32 12.64
C MET A 227 -10.63 -1.18 14.00
N LEU A 228 -9.70 -2.07 14.34
CA LEU A 228 -8.97 -2.14 15.62
C LEU A 228 -7.46 -1.96 15.39
N PRO A 229 -6.68 -1.59 16.42
CA PRO A 229 -5.24 -1.76 16.39
C PRO A 229 -4.84 -3.22 16.05
N HIS A 230 -3.84 -3.41 15.22
CA HIS A 230 -3.44 -4.73 14.69
C HIS A 230 -2.58 -5.56 15.65
N ASP A 231 -2.26 -5.04 16.82
CA ASP A 231 -1.46 -5.69 17.86
C ASP A 231 -2.21 -6.77 18.66
N ASN A 232 -3.55 -6.88 18.48
CA ASN A 232 -4.38 -7.90 19.11
C ASN A 232 -5.26 -8.66 18.10
N LEU A 233 -4.69 -9.67 17.46
CA LEU A 233 -5.41 -10.50 16.47
C LEU A 233 -6.53 -11.33 17.07
N ALA A 234 -6.50 -11.63 18.38
CA ALA A 234 -7.59 -12.31 19.06
C ALA A 234 -8.85 -11.43 19.16
N ALA A 235 -8.69 -10.11 19.33
CA ALA A 235 -9.80 -9.17 19.26
C ALA A 235 -10.40 -9.07 17.86
N TYR A 236 -9.55 -9.09 16.82
CA TYR A 236 -10.02 -9.16 15.44
C TYR A 236 -10.80 -10.45 15.14
N ARG A 237 -10.36 -11.59 15.68
CA ARG A 237 -11.11 -12.84 15.56
C ARG A 237 -12.50 -12.70 16.19
N GLN A 238 -12.61 -12.14 17.40
CA GLN A 238 -13.91 -11.88 18.03
C GLN A 238 -14.78 -10.97 17.16
N LEU A 239 -14.22 -9.90 16.59
CA LEU A 239 -14.94 -9.04 15.65
C LEU A 239 -15.42 -9.82 14.43
N ALA A 240 -14.56 -10.64 13.81
CA ALA A 240 -14.90 -11.46 12.64
C ALA A 240 -16.00 -12.47 12.91
N GLU A 241 -16.16 -12.95 14.16
CA GLU A 241 -17.23 -13.86 14.58
C GLU A 241 -18.58 -13.13 14.78
N THR A 242 -18.59 -11.78 14.90
CA THR A 242 -19.79 -10.99 15.19
C THR A 242 -20.38 -10.28 13.97
N THR A 243 -19.71 -10.27 12.84
CA THR A 243 -20.18 -9.65 11.60
C THR A 243 -20.11 -10.60 10.42
N ARG A 244 -21.01 -10.44 9.44
CA ARG A 244 -20.98 -11.15 8.15
C ARG A 244 -20.13 -10.39 7.12
N LEU A 245 -19.81 -9.13 7.38
CA LEU A 245 -19.01 -8.30 6.49
C LEU A 245 -17.56 -8.78 6.47
N PRO A 246 -16.89 -8.79 5.31
CA PRO A 246 -15.47 -9.09 5.23
C PRO A 246 -14.65 -8.07 6.02
N LEU A 247 -13.70 -8.54 6.82
CA LEU A 247 -12.65 -7.70 7.40
C LEU A 247 -11.45 -7.72 6.46
N CYS A 248 -10.91 -6.56 6.11
CA CYS A 248 -9.72 -6.37 5.28
C CYS A 248 -8.55 -5.90 6.15
N LEU A 249 -7.45 -6.65 6.17
CA LEU A 249 -6.28 -6.42 7.03
C LEU A 249 -5.00 -6.88 6.33
N SER A 250 -3.88 -6.31 6.55
CA SER A 250 -3.50 -5.09 7.24
C SER A 250 -2.38 -4.42 6.47
N GLU A 251 -2.49 -3.12 6.20
CA GLU A 251 -1.41 -2.30 5.66
C GLU A 251 -0.21 -2.23 6.62
N ARG A 252 -0.48 -2.37 7.93
CA ARG A 252 0.49 -2.15 9.02
C ARG A 252 1.26 -3.39 9.42
N LEU A 253 0.81 -4.57 9.02
CA LEU A 253 1.54 -5.81 9.30
C LEU A 253 2.76 -5.95 8.39
N MET A 254 3.82 -6.47 8.98
CA MET A 254 5.09 -6.63 8.29
C MET A 254 5.48 -8.10 8.23
N THR A 255 6.13 -8.47 7.14
CA THR A 255 6.62 -9.79 6.81
C THR A 255 5.55 -10.88 6.75
N ARG A 256 5.84 -11.97 6.03
CA ARG A 256 5.01 -13.19 6.03
C ARG A 256 4.76 -13.76 7.43
N PHE A 257 5.61 -13.46 8.40
CA PHE A 257 5.46 -13.98 9.77
C PHE A 257 4.29 -13.30 10.50
N GLY A 258 4.12 -11.98 10.37
CA GLY A 258 2.96 -11.27 10.90
C GLY A 258 1.67 -11.68 10.20
N PHE A 259 1.71 -11.79 8.87
CA PHE A 259 0.55 -12.24 8.09
C PHE A 259 0.17 -13.70 8.34
N ARG A 260 1.13 -14.59 8.64
CA ARG A 260 0.84 -15.95 9.11
C ARG A 260 -0.04 -15.93 10.36
N GLU A 261 0.34 -15.13 11.36
CA GLU A 261 -0.45 -15.01 12.59
C GLU A 261 -1.88 -14.49 12.31
N LEU A 262 -2.00 -13.49 11.41
CA LEU A 262 -3.29 -12.97 10.97
C LEU A 262 -4.18 -14.08 10.37
N MET A 263 -3.64 -14.87 9.46
CA MET A 263 -4.37 -15.94 8.78
C MET A 263 -4.73 -17.10 9.73
N GLN A 264 -3.80 -17.51 10.59
CA GLN A 264 -4.05 -18.57 11.59
C GLN A 264 -5.11 -18.18 12.61
N ASN A 265 -5.20 -16.90 12.97
CA ASN A 265 -6.27 -16.40 13.84
C ASN A 265 -7.61 -16.23 13.11
N GLN A 266 -7.68 -16.40 11.78
CA GLN A 266 -8.88 -16.17 10.96
C GLN A 266 -9.47 -14.75 11.18
N ALA A 267 -8.60 -13.78 11.41
CA ALA A 267 -8.95 -12.42 11.79
C ALA A 267 -9.34 -11.55 10.58
N ALA A 268 -9.07 -12.01 9.35
CA ALA A 268 -9.40 -11.32 8.11
C ALA A 268 -10.00 -12.24 7.07
N ARG A 269 -10.76 -11.67 6.13
CA ARG A 269 -11.26 -12.33 4.91
C ARG A 269 -10.55 -11.85 3.65
N ILE A 270 -9.88 -10.70 3.72
CA ILE A 270 -9.09 -10.11 2.65
C ILE A 270 -7.76 -9.68 3.26
N ILE A 271 -6.65 -10.00 2.60
CA ILE A 271 -5.30 -9.71 3.06
C ILE A 271 -4.77 -8.48 2.32
N MET A 272 -4.27 -7.49 3.06
CA MET A 272 -3.91 -6.17 2.51
C MET A 272 -2.45 -5.79 2.86
N PRO A 273 -1.45 -6.38 2.20
CA PRO A 273 -0.06 -5.95 2.41
C PRO A 273 0.23 -4.63 1.69
N ASP A 274 1.02 -3.76 2.31
CA ASP A 274 1.67 -2.64 1.63
C ASP A 274 3.10 -3.03 1.23
N ILE A 275 3.43 -2.92 -0.05
CA ILE A 275 4.73 -3.38 -0.58
C ILE A 275 5.89 -2.54 -0.03
N CYS A 276 5.69 -1.24 0.21
CA CYS A 276 6.70 -0.38 0.82
C CYS A 276 6.90 -0.63 2.32
N TRP A 277 6.00 -1.40 2.96
CA TRP A 277 6.03 -1.60 4.40
C TRP A 277 6.22 -3.06 4.81
N CYS A 278 5.67 -4.01 4.06
CA CYS A 278 5.65 -5.41 4.46
C CYS A 278 6.98 -6.18 4.26
N GLY A 279 7.95 -5.59 3.60
CA GLY A 279 9.23 -6.24 3.27
C GLY A 279 9.54 -6.29 1.77
N GLY A 280 8.89 -5.44 0.96
CA GLY A 280 9.11 -5.33 -0.47
C GLY A 280 8.28 -6.31 -1.30
N ILE A 281 8.59 -6.37 -2.59
CA ILE A 281 7.97 -7.28 -3.56
C ILE A 281 8.17 -8.74 -3.16
N SER A 282 9.36 -9.08 -2.66
CA SER A 282 9.71 -10.44 -2.20
C SER A 282 8.76 -10.95 -1.12
N GLU A 283 8.50 -10.16 -0.09
CA GLU A 283 7.59 -10.55 0.99
C GLU A 283 6.13 -10.48 0.57
N ALA A 284 5.73 -9.43 -0.16
CA ALA A 284 4.36 -9.30 -0.65
C ALA A 284 3.95 -10.50 -1.51
N LYS A 285 4.84 -11.01 -2.38
CA LYS A 285 4.61 -12.23 -3.16
C LYS A 285 4.45 -13.46 -2.27
N LYS A 286 5.30 -13.62 -1.25
CA LYS A 286 5.23 -14.75 -0.29
C LYS A 286 3.95 -14.68 0.55
N ILE A 287 3.53 -13.47 0.96
CA ILE A 287 2.27 -13.22 1.68
C ILE A 287 1.08 -13.62 0.81
N ALA A 288 1.04 -13.18 -0.46
CA ALA A 288 -0.03 -13.53 -1.38
C ALA A 288 -0.10 -15.05 -1.64
N THR A 289 1.04 -15.72 -1.83
CA THR A 289 1.11 -17.17 -1.99
C THR A 289 0.62 -17.91 -0.74
N MET A 290 0.95 -17.40 0.46
CA MET A 290 0.45 -17.98 1.71
C MET A 290 -1.06 -17.77 1.85
N ALA A 291 -1.58 -16.58 1.52
CA ALA A 291 -3.02 -16.28 1.53
C ALA A 291 -3.80 -17.22 0.60
N GLU A 292 -3.25 -17.55 -0.58
CA GLU A 292 -3.83 -18.49 -1.52
C GLU A 292 -4.06 -19.87 -0.90
N THR A 293 -3.13 -20.37 -0.08
CA THR A 293 -3.29 -21.65 0.63
C THR A 293 -4.38 -21.65 1.69
N HIS A 294 -4.79 -20.48 2.14
CA HIS A 294 -5.93 -20.26 3.04
C HIS A 294 -7.21 -19.87 2.30
N TYR A 295 -7.22 -19.91 0.96
CA TYR A 295 -8.33 -19.45 0.10
C TYR A 295 -8.72 -17.98 0.35
N LEU A 296 -7.75 -17.15 0.74
CA LEU A 296 -7.95 -15.73 0.99
C LEU A 296 -7.45 -14.90 -0.20
N PRO A 297 -8.27 -13.95 -0.68
CA PRO A 297 -7.83 -12.99 -1.69
C PRO A 297 -6.93 -11.91 -1.09
N VAL A 298 -6.16 -11.26 -1.97
CA VAL A 298 -5.34 -10.11 -1.59
C VAL A 298 -5.85 -8.83 -2.27
N ALA A 299 -5.82 -7.73 -1.52
CA ALA A 299 -6.08 -6.37 -2.00
C ALA A 299 -4.92 -5.48 -1.52
N PRO A 300 -3.82 -5.35 -2.28
CA PRO A 300 -2.66 -4.61 -1.82
C PRO A 300 -2.98 -3.15 -1.52
N HIS A 301 -2.53 -2.65 -0.35
CA HIS A 301 -2.58 -1.24 0.00
C HIS A 301 -1.66 -0.44 -0.92
N ASN A 302 -2.15 0.69 -1.46
CA ASN A 302 -1.42 1.47 -2.46
C ASN A 302 -1.82 2.96 -2.40
N CYS A 303 -1.55 3.58 -1.25
CA CYS A 303 -1.83 5.00 -0.98
C CYS A 303 -0.55 5.82 -0.72
N GLY A 304 0.59 5.37 -1.27
CA GLY A 304 1.91 5.99 -1.07
C GLY A 304 2.40 6.79 -2.28
N GLY A 305 3.64 6.54 -2.69
CA GLY A 305 4.28 7.23 -3.80
C GLY A 305 4.18 6.48 -5.15
N PRO A 306 4.77 7.08 -6.20
CA PRO A 306 4.64 6.56 -7.56
C PRO A 306 5.31 5.19 -7.77
N LEU A 307 6.36 4.85 -7.03
CA LEU A 307 7.03 3.56 -7.19
C LEU A 307 6.30 2.46 -6.43
N LEU A 308 5.67 2.75 -5.28
CA LEU A 308 4.73 1.84 -4.64
C LEU A 308 3.60 1.49 -5.61
N HIS A 309 3.04 2.51 -6.30
CA HIS A 309 1.98 2.31 -7.26
C HIS A 309 2.38 1.31 -8.36
N VAL A 310 3.51 1.52 -9.00
CA VAL A 310 3.97 0.63 -10.08
C VAL A 310 4.39 -0.75 -9.55
N ALA A 311 5.05 -0.83 -8.39
CA ALA A 311 5.39 -2.10 -7.75
C ALA A 311 4.12 -2.92 -7.42
N SER A 312 3.06 -2.22 -6.98
CA SER A 312 1.75 -2.84 -6.72
C SER A 312 1.08 -3.35 -8.01
N LEU A 313 1.23 -2.63 -9.13
CA LEU A 313 0.77 -3.11 -10.44
C LEU A 313 1.50 -4.40 -10.85
N HIS A 314 2.83 -4.49 -10.65
CA HIS A 314 3.58 -5.71 -10.95
C HIS A 314 3.15 -6.90 -10.09
N LEU A 315 2.95 -6.69 -8.80
CA LEU A 315 2.45 -7.74 -7.91
C LEU A 315 1.03 -8.16 -8.34
N ALA A 316 0.14 -7.19 -8.52
CA ALA A 316 -1.26 -7.42 -8.92
C ALA A 316 -1.37 -8.13 -10.27
N ALA A 317 -0.50 -7.82 -11.24
CA ALA A 317 -0.43 -8.52 -12.51
C ALA A 317 -0.10 -10.01 -12.35
N ASN A 318 0.74 -10.36 -11.36
CA ASN A 318 1.28 -11.71 -11.21
C ASN A 318 0.46 -12.62 -10.29
N VAL A 319 -0.02 -12.12 -9.11
CA VAL A 319 -0.67 -12.99 -8.12
C VAL A 319 -2.02 -13.50 -8.60
N THR A 320 -2.30 -14.78 -8.39
CA THR A 320 -3.53 -15.44 -8.88
C THR A 320 -4.77 -15.07 -8.06
N ASN A 321 -4.58 -14.79 -6.77
CA ASN A 321 -5.63 -14.50 -5.79
C ASN A 321 -5.86 -12.99 -5.55
N LEU A 322 -5.58 -12.14 -6.54
CA LEU A 322 -5.92 -10.72 -6.45
C LEU A 322 -7.45 -10.53 -6.37
N TYR A 323 -7.92 -9.79 -5.39
CA TYR A 323 -9.31 -9.33 -5.30
C TYR A 323 -9.50 -8.04 -6.10
N ILE A 324 -8.74 -7.01 -5.77
CA ILE A 324 -8.77 -5.68 -6.38
C ILE A 324 -7.51 -4.92 -5.95
N LEU A 325 -7.06 -3.94 -6.73
CA LEU A 325 -5.92 -3.08 -6.37
C LEU A 325 -6.41 -1.71 -5.91
N GLU A 326 -5.86 -1.22 -4.80
CA GLU A 326 -6.04 0.15 -4.37
C GLU A 326 -5.43 1.15 -5.35
N SER A 327 -6.06 2.30 -5.51
CA SER A 327 -5.48 3.46 -6.17
C SER A 327 -5.99 4.77 -5.57
N VAL A 328 -5.27 5.84 -5.81
CA VAL A 328 -5.69 7.20 -5.46
C VAL A 328 -5.70 8.04 -6.74
N ARG A 329 -6.89 8.36 -7.23
CA ARG A 329 -7.06 9.09 -8.50
C ARG A 329 -6.25 10.39 -8.56
N ARG A 330 -6.26 11.16 -7.51
CA ARG A 330 -5.49 12.39 -7.40
C ARG A 330 -3.98 12.17 -7.54
N HIS A 331 -3.46 11.06 -7.03
CA HIS A 331 -2.03 10.76 -7.10
C HIS A 331 -1.56 10.59 -8.54
N TYR A 332 -2.16 9.68 -9.30
CA TYR A 332 -1.69 9.40 -10.68
C TYR A 332 -2.12 10.49 -11.68
N LEU A 333 -3.18 11.27 -11.40
CA LEU A 333 -3.56 12.39 -12.26
C LEU A 333 -2.74 13.66 -12.01
N ASP A 334 -2.35 13.94 -10.77
CA ASP A 334 -1.75 15.20 -10.36
C ASP A 334 -0.39 15.03 -9.66
N GLU A 335 -0.34 14.30 -8.55
CA GLU A 335 0.78 14.30 -7.61
C GLU A 335 2.05 13.62 -8.16
N TYR A 336 1.89 12.58 -9.00
CA TYR A 336 3.02 11.85 -9.58
C TYR A 336 3.58 12.51 -10.84
N ARG A 337 2.84 13.47 -11.42
CA ARG A 337 3.27 14.20 -12.62
C ARG A 337 4.54 15.01 -12.36
N GLY A 338 5.52 14.87 -13.25
CA GLY A 338 6.82 15.52 -13.08
C GLY A 338 7.72 14.90 -12.00
N ILE A 339 7.24 13.85 -11.31
CA ILE A 339 8.04 13.05 -10.38
C ILE A 339 8.60 11.81 -11.09
N VAL A 340 7.73 11.09 -11.80
CA VAL A 340 8.11 9.91 -12.58
C VAL A 340 7.82 10.09 -14.06
N THR A 341 8.51 9.32 -14.89
CA THR A 341 8.38 9.36 -16.35
C THR A 341 7.03 8.91 -16.85
N GLU A 342 6.34 8.04 -16.11
CA GLU A 342 5.02 7.50 -16.43
C GLU A 342 4.22 7.30 -15.15
N THR A 343 2.95 7.76 -15.11
CA THR A 343 2.07 7.65 -13.93
C THR A 343 1.15 6.45 -13.97
N CYS A 344 1.11 5.70 -15.06
CA CYS A 344 0.32 4.50 -15.27
C CYS A 344 -1.15 4.65 -14.80
N PRO A 345 -1.93 5.60 -15.37
CA PRO A 345 -3.33 5.78 -14.99
C PRO A 345 -4.20 4.62 -15.49
N PRO A 346 -5.34 4.34 -14.84
CA PRO A 346 -6.31 3.35 -15.35
C PRO A 346 -7.05 3.88 -16.58
N VAL A 347 -7.50 2.96 -17.42
CA VAL A 347 -8.40 3.21 -18.55
C VAL A 347 -9.69 2.47 -18.27
N ASP A 348 -10.82 3.16 -18.30
CA ASP A 348 -12.14 2.59 -18.01
C ASP A 348 -12.18 1.78 -16.69
N GLY A 349 -11.52 2.31 -15.66
CA GLY A 349 -11.49 1.74 -14.31
C GLY A 349 -10.58 0.53 -14.13
N GLU A 350 -9.73 0.20 -15.12
CA GLU A 350 -8.76 -0.88 -15.04
C GLU A 350 -7.35 -0.41 -15.40
N PHE A 351 -6.35 -0.90 -14.67
CA PHE A 351 -4.96 -0.68 -15.04
C PHE A 351 -4.51 -1.73 -16.07
N GLY A 352 -3.75 -1.28 -17.06
CA GLY A 352 -2.97 -2.15 -17.93
C GLY A 352 -1.78 -2.79 -17.18
N LEU A 353 -1.15 -3.77 -17.83
CA LEU A 353 0.10 -4.33 -17.33
C LEU A 353 1.20 -3.27 -17.40
N PRO A 354 2.02 -3.11 -16.33
CA PRO A 354 3.06 -2.10 -16.33
C PRO A 354 4.11 -2.39 -17.41
N PRO A 355 4.61 -1.35 -18.11
CA PRO A 355 5.66 -1.52 -19.10
C PRO A 355 6.96 -1.99 -18.43
N GLY A 356 7.89 -2.53 -19.18
CA GLY A 356 9.22 -2.93 -18.71
C GLY A 356 10.32 -2.25 -19.51
N PRO A 357 11.59 -2.45 -19.13
CA PRO A 357 12.13 -3.37 -18.12
C PRO A 357 12.08 -2.81 -16.68
N GLY A 358 12.26 -3.69 -15.73
CA GLY A 358 12.23 -3.34 -14.29
C GLY A 358 10.82 -2.95 -13.87
N LEU A 359 10.71 -1.85 -13.10
CA LEU A 359 9.42 -1.24 -12.76
C LEU A 359 8.79 -0.53 -13.96
N GLY A 360 9.58 -0.23 -15.03
CA GLY A 360 9.10 0.47 -16.23
C GLY A 360 8.95 1.97 -16.09
N VAL A 361 9.39 2.55 -14.98
CA VAL A 361 9.38 3.99 -14.70
C VAL A 361 10.70 4.44 -14.09
N GLU A 362 11.03 5.71 -14.31
CA GLU A 362 12.20 6.36 -13.70
C GLU A 362 11.79 7.68 -13.04
N LEU A 363 12.60 8.17 -12.10
CA LEU A 363 12.44 9.55 -11.62
C LEU A 363 12.79 10.55 -12.73
N CYS A 364 11.95 11.56 -12.89
CA CYS A 364 12.23 12.66 -13.80
C CYS A 364 13.54 13.38 -13.37
N PRO A 365 14.43 13.72 -14.31
CA PRO A 365 15.71 14.39 -13.98
C PRO A 365 15.52 15.71 -13.21
N GLU A 366 14.40 16.39 -13.40
CA GLU A 366 14.04 17.65 -12.76
C GLU A 366 13.84 17.48 -11.25
N VAL A 367 13.43 16.32 -10.79
CA VAL A 367 13.28 16.01 -9.35
C VAL A 367 14.59 16.18 -8.63
N MET A 368 15.71 15.76 -9.24
CA MET A 368 17.05 15.86 -8.64
C MET A 368 17.55 17.29 -8.49
N LYS A 369 16.90 18.26 -9.13
CA LYS A 369 17.27 19.70 -9.11
C LYS A 369 16.41 20.49 -8.15
N ARG A 370 15.42 19.87 -7.50
CA ARG A 370 14.50 20.58 -6.59
C ARG A 370 15.20 20.94 -5.29
N GLU A 371 14.93 22.12 -4.76
CA GLU A 371 15.48 22.62 -3.48
C GLU A 371 14.97 21.81 -2.25
N ASP A 372 13.82 21.16 -2.37
CA ASP A 372 13.23 20.33 -1.33
C ASP A 372 13.64 18.85 -1.42
N VAL A 373 14.54 18.49 -2.31
CA VAL A 373 15.15 17.17 -2.42
C VAL A 373 16.51 17.14 -1.73
N GLN A 374 16.69 16.15 -0.87
CA GLN A 374 17.98 15.85 -0.23
C GLN A 374 18.49 14.51 -0.75
N ILE A 375 19.76 14.48 -1.18
CA ILE A 375 20.42 13.28 -1.67
C ILE A 375 21.57 12.95 -0.72
N ASP A 376 21.58 11.71 -0.24
CA ASP A 376 22.66 11.15 0.59
C ASP A 376 23.12 9.83 -0.01
N ARG A 377 24.42 9.49 0.13
CA ARG A 377 25.02 8.32 -0.49
C ARG A 377 26.00 7.61 0.44
N ALA A 378 25.95 6.28 0.44
CA ALA A 378 26.91 5.38 1.07
C ALA A 378 27.64 4.53 0.02
#